data_4f38101d65a22dfd7cce78e219bb1516
#
_entry.id   4f38101d65a22dfd7cce78e219bb1516
#
_cell.length_a   1.000
_cell.length_b   1.000
_cell.length_c   1.000
_cell.angle_alpha   90.00
_cell.angle_beta   90.00
_cell.angle_gamma   90.00
#
_symmetry.space_group_name_H-M   'P 1'
#
loop_
_entity.id
_entity.type
_entity.pdbx_description
1 polymer ?
#
loop_
_entity_poly.entity_id
_entity_poly.type
_entity_poly.pdbx_seq_one_letter_code
_entity_poly.pdbx_strand_id
1 'polypeptide(L)'
;MFSISLTTYKTFMVSFFCYKKDKQGNKRKNKPEYVAKYGEYWTRTINPPKQELKIIQKRINAYLVEYIKLPDYAFGGVKSKDNIQNARYHKGQKYVFQTDLKDFFPNITHKKVYDMYVGVGFSHDVSSMLTKLTTYKGHLPQGAPTSTTIANLVFSQTGKALQTIAEREGLRFTTFVDDITMSSQKDFKHIVPEIIETITSDGFKISHGKTTYKSGITDITGVRMLNNSMTVTDKFRTTFAKEEDKSSPRAKGLKNYKERIKFLSNKKK
;
A
#
# COMPACT_ATOMS: atom_id res chain seq x y z
N MET A 1 -19.15 0.04 30.87
CA MET A 1 -19.00 1.19 29.98
C MET A 1 -17.62 1.82 30.26
N PHE A 2 -16.59 1.56 29.45
CA PHE A 2 -15.27 2.12 29.68
C PHE A 2 -15.20 3.51 29.04
N SER A 3 -15.20 4.55 29.87
CA SER A 3 -14.97 5.93 29.44
C SER A 3 -13.45 6.11 29.23
N ILE A 4 -12.99 6.03 27.98
CA ILE A 4 -11.62 6.42 27.63
C ILE A 4 -11.61 7.93 27.42
N SER A 5 -11.02 8.69 28.35
CA SER A 5 -10.89 10.13 28.20
C SER A 5 -9.94 10.48 27.05
N LEU A 6 -10.17 11.59 26.35
CA LEU A 6 -9.33 12.09 25.25
C LEU A 6 -7.86 12.31 25.67
N THR A 7 -7.60 12.59 26.93
CA THR A 7 -6.27 12.78 27.51
C THR A 7 -5.49 11.47 27.57
N THR A 8 -6.18 10.35 27.82
CA THR A 8 -5.60 9.01 27.90
C THR A 8 -5.16 8.48 26.52
N TYR A 9 -5.82 8.92 25.43
CA TYR A 9 -5.53 8.45 24.07
C TYR A 9 -4.11 8.80 23.57
N LYS A 10 -3.61 10.01 23.87
CA LYS A 10 -2.24 10.41 23.48
C LYS A 10 -1.16 9.52 24.11
N THR A 11 -1.46 8.90 25.25
CA THR A 11 -0.54 8.02 25.98
C THR A 11 -0.42 6.63 25.35
N PHE A 12 -1.36 6.22 24.49
CA PHE A 12 -1.40 4.86 23.91
C PHE A 12 -0.66 4.69 22.59
N MET A 13 -0.10 5.76 22.01
CA MET A 13 0.69 5.67 20.79
C MET A 13 2.17 5.93 21.09
N VAL A 14 3.04 5.15 20.45
CA VAL A 14 4.50 5.31 20.50
C VAL A 14 4.98 5.74 19.13
N SER A 15 5.90 6.71 19.09
CA SER A 15 6.47 7.19 17.82
C SER A 15 7.90 6.70 17.68
N PHE A 16 8.21 6.08 16.54
CA PHE A 16 9.56 5.67 16.16
C PHE A 16 9.96 6.29 14.82
N PHE A 17 11.21 6.69 14.71
CA PHE A 17 11.79 7.09 13.44
C PHE A 17 12.45 5.88 12.77
N CYS A 18 11.98 5.55 11.55
CA CYS A 18 12.61 4.54 10.74
C CYS A 18 13.33 5.20 9.56
N TYR A 19 14.58 4.83 9.34
CA TYR A 19 15.32 5.29 8.18
C TYR A 19 14.76 4.70 6.89
N LYS A 20 14.53 5.54 5.87
CA LYS A 20 14.30 5.07 4.52
C LYS A 20 15.59 4.48 3.97
N LYS A 21 15.49 3.37 3.24
CA LYS A 21 16.65 2.72 2.61
C LYS A 21 16.75 3.11 1.14
N ASP A 22 17.98 3.20 0.62
CA ASP A 22 18.26 3.34 -0.79
C ASP A 22 18.06 2.01 -1.54
N LYS A 23 18.37 2.00 -2.85
CA LYS A 23 18.26 0.80 -3.70
C LYS A 23 19.21 -0.33 -3.25
N GLN A 24 20.31 -0.01 -2.59
CA GLN A 24 21.31 -0.94 -2.07
C GLN A 24 20.99 -1.43 -0.65
N GLY A 25 19.97 -0.84 0.02
CA GLY A 25 19.56 -1.22 1.37
C GLY A 25 20.21 -0.41 2.49
N ASN A 26 21.06 0.58 2.16
CA ASN A 26 21.68 1.49 3.13
C ASN A 26 20.69 2.58 3.57
N LYS A 27 21.00 3.28 4.68
CA LYS A 27 20.23 4.47 5.07
C LYS A 27 20.33 5.50 3.95
N ARG A 28 19.17 5.92 3.41
CA ARG A 28 19.13 6.92 2.34
C ARG A 28 19.43 8.29 2.91
N LYS A 29 20.51 8.90 2.43
CA LYS A 29 20.89 10.27 2.82
C LYS A 29 19.95 11.31 2.19
N ASN A 30 19.72 12.39 2.92
CA ASN A 30 19.12 13.61 2.38
C ASN A 30 20.11 14.31 1.47
N LYS A 31 19.60 15.09 0.52
CA LYS A 31 20.43 16.02 -0.23
C LYS A 31 21.00 17.10 0.71
N PRO A 32 22.21 17.62 0.45
CA PRO A 32 22.86 18.60 1.34
C PRO A 32 21.95 19.78 1.74
N GLU A 33 21.16 20.30 0.81
CA GLU A 33 20.24 21.43 1.06
C GLU A 33 19.11 21.12 2.05
N TYR A 34 18.85 19.84 2.35
CA TYR A 34 17.80 19.42 3.27
C TYR A 34 18.34 18.91 4.61
N VAL A 35 19.66 18.70 4.75
CA VAL A 35 20.26 18.12 5.96
C VAL A 35 19.97 18.97 7.21
N ALA A 36 20.08 20.29 7.10
CA ALA A 36 19.83 21.19 8.24
C ALA A 36 18.38 21.11 8.75
N LYS A 37 17.40 20.87 7.86
CA LYS A 37 15.97 20.84 8.21
C LYS A 37 15.47 19.45 8.60
N TYR A 38 16.00 18.39 7.97
CA TYR A 38 15.44 17.04 8.04
C TYR A 38 16.44 16.00 8.55
N GLY A 39 17.64 16.40 8.92
CA GLY A 39 18.74 15.50 9.32
C GLY A 39 19.41 14.80 8.14
N GLU A 40 20.51 14.09 8.43
CA GLU A 40 21.36 13.47 7.41
C GLU A 40 20.65 12.37 6.60
N TYR A 41 19.68 11.69 7.20
CA TYR A 41 19.02 10.55 6.57
C TYR A 41 17.52 10.75 6.42
N TRP A 42 16.97 10.21 5.32
CA TRP A 42 15.53 10.15 5.14
C TRP A 42 14.89 9.24 6.18
N THR A 43 13.98 9.79 6.98
CA THR A 43 13.24 9.07 8.00
C THR A 43 11.75 9.06 7.70
N ARG A 44 11.04 8.11 8.29
CA ARG A 44 9.58 8.11 8.39
C ARG A 44 9.18 7.81 9.82
N THR A 45 8.13 8.45 10.28
CA THR A 45 7.56 8.18 11.59
C THR A 45 6.64 6.97 11.51
N ILE A 46 6.84 6.00 12.42
CA ILE A 46 5.94 4.88 12.63
C ILE A 46 5.31 5.06 14.01
N ASN A 47 3.99 4.95 14.08
CA ASN A 47 3.20 5.15 15.29
C ASN A 47 2.43 3.87 15.65
N PRO A 48 3.10 2.82 16.18
CA PRO A 48 2.39 1.64 16.66
C PRO A 48 1.64 1.97 17.95
N PRO A 49 0.43 1.42 18.12
CA PRO A 49 -0.30 1.56 19.38
C PRO A 49 0.34 0.75 20.50
N LYS A 50 0.20 1.20 21.75
CA LYS A 50 0.48 0.39 22.94
C LYS A 50 -0.49 -0.80 23.02
N GLN A 51 -0.19 -1.76 23.90
CA GLN A 51 -0.85 -3.06 23.92
C GLN A 51 -2.38 -2.98 24.03
N GLU A 52 -2.89 -2.11 24.91
CA GLU A 52 -4.33 -1.98 25.17
C GLU A 52 -5.08 -1.47 23.91
N LEU A 53 -4.58 -0.39 23.33
CA LEU A 53 -5.15 0.16 22.09
C LEU A 53 -4.96 -0.81 20.92
N LYS A 54 -3.84 -1.53 20.88
CA LYS A 54 -3.57 -2.53 19.84
C LYS A 54 -4.58 -3.67 19.84
N ILE A 55 -5.02 -4.12 21.02
CA ILE A 55 -6.06 -5.14 21.17
C ILE A 55 -7.39 -4.62 20.62
N ILE A 56 -7.79 -3.40 21.01
CA ILE A 56 -9.00 -2.76 20.49
C ILE A 56 -8.95 -2.62 18.98
N GLN A 57 -7.85 -2.08 18.44
CA GLN A 57 -7.69 -1.90 16.99
C GLN A 57 -7.68 -3.24 16.22
N LYS A 58 -7.13 -4.31 16.79
CA LYS A 58 -7.24 -5.65 16.18
C LYS A 58 -8.68 -6.12 16.09
N ARG A 59 -9.52 -5.87 17.12
CA ARG A 59 -10.95 -6.22 17.10
C ARG A 59 -11.70 -5.37 16.07
N ILE A 60 -11.44 -4.05 16.02
CA ILE A 60 -12.00 -3.16 15.00
C ILE A 60 -11.62 -3.68 13.59
N ASN A 61 -10.34 -4.00 13.38
CA ASN A 61 -9.89 -4.49 12.08
C ASN A 61 -10.54 -5.82 11.70
N ALA A 62 -10.67 -6.75 12.65
CA ALA A 62 -11.36 -8.03 12.42
C ALA A 62 -12.80 -7.79 11.96
N TYR A 63 -13.53 -6.92 12.66
CA TYR A 63 -14.89 -6.53 12.29
C TYR A 63 -14.95 -5.92 10.87
N LEU A 64 -14.09 -4.93 10.58
CA LEU A 64 -14.07 -4.30 9.26
C LEU A 64 -13.80 -5.30 8.14
N VAL A 65 -12.86 -6.21 8.32
CA VAL A 65 -12.51 -7.23 7.32
C VAL A 65 -13.62 -8.27 7.12
N GLU A 66 -14.36 -8.57 8.18
CA GLU A 66 -15.46 -9.56 8.15
C GLU A 66 -16.72 -9.01 7.49
N TYR A 67 -17.11 -7.78 7.84
CA TYR A 67 -18.42 -7.22 7.46
C TYR A 67 -18.36 -6.21 6.32
N ILE A 68 -17.19 -5.68 5.97
CA ILE A 68 -17.06 -4.69 4.91
C ILE A 68 -16.22 -5.27 3.77
N LYS A 69 -16.87 -5.48 2.62
CA LYS A 69 -16.18 -6.00 1.44
C LYS A 69 -15.23 -4.94 0.88
N LEU A 70 -13.92 -5.26 0.88
CA LEU A 70 -12.93 -4.45 0.18
C LEU A 70 -13.06 -4.62 -1.33
N PRO A 71 -12.74 -3.59 -2.14
CA PRO A 71 -12.81 -3.67 -3.59
C PRO A 71 -11.93 -4.79 -4.16
N ASP A 72 -12.37 -5.39 -5.27
CA ASP A 72 -11.67 -6.52 -5.88
C ASP A 72 -10.29 -6.13 -6.44
N TYR A 73 -10.11 -4.86 -6.85
CA TYR A 73 -8.84 -4.31 -7.30
C TYR A 73 -7.82 -4.08 -6.17
N ALA A 74 -8.24 -4.10 -4.89
CA ALA A 74 -7.34 -3.96 -3.76
C ALA A 74 -6.63 -5.28 -3.45
N PHE A 75 -5.29 -5.27 -3.44
CA PHE A 75 -4.45 -6.43 -3.12
C PHE A 75 -3.63 -6.25 -1.85
N GLY A 76 -3.14 -5.04 -1.60
CA GLY A 76 -2.30 -4.78 -0.43
C GLY A 76 -3.06 -4.81 0.88
N GLY A 77 -2.64 -5.66 1.82
CA GLY A 77 -3.28 -5.80 3.15
C GLY A 77 -4.64 -6.48 3.13
N VAL A 78 -5.02 -7.14 2.04
CA VAL A 78 -6.27 -7.90 1.89
C VAL A 78 -6.00 -9.37 2.18
N LYS A 79 -6.88 -10.00 2.99
CA LYS A 79 -6.78 -11.43 3.31
C LYS A 79 -6.74 -12.28 2.03
N SER A 80 -5.85 -13.25 2.00
CA SER A 80 -5.64 -14.17 0.87
C SER A 80 -5.15 -13.53 -0.43
N LYS A 81 -4.78 -12.24 -0.43
CA LYS A 81 -4.13 -11.55 -1.54
C LYS A 81 -2.71 -11.15 -1.17
N ASP A 82 -1.81 -11.15 -2.14
CA ASP A 82 -0.41 -10.76 -1.96
C ASP A 82 0.20 -10.11 -3.21
N ASN A 83 1.46 -9.73 -3.11
CA ASN A 83 2.19 -9.05 -4.17
C ASN A 83 2.38 -9.92 -5.44
N ILE A 84 2.50 -11.25 -5.30
CA ILE A 84 2.65 -12.16 -6.44
C ILE A 84 1.32 -12.25 -7.21
N GLN A 85 0.20 -12.33 -6.49
CA GLN A 85 -1.13 -12.33 -7.09
C GLN A 85 -1.45 -10.99 -7.75
N ASN A 86 -1.04 -9.87 -7.12
CA ASN A 86 -1.13 -8.54 -7.72
C ASN A 86 -0.39 -8.48 -9.06
N ALA A 87 0.89 -8.87 -9.08
CA ALA A 87 1.67 -8.92 -10.31
C ALA A 87 1.04 -9.86 -11.35
N ARG A 88 0.59 -11.06 -10.92
CA ARG A 88 -0.05 -12.05 -11.80
C ARG A 88 -1.30 -11.49 -12.49
N TYR A 89 -2.05 -10.62 -11.85
CA TYR A 89 -3.22 -9.98 -12.47
C TYR A 89 -2.85 -9.20 -13.73
N HIS A 90 -1.64 -8.60 -13.78
CA HIS A 90 -1.12 -7.87 -14.92
C HIS A 90 -0.30 -8.73 -15.92
N LYS A 91 -0.17 -10.05 -15.67
CA LYS A 91 0.58 -10.95 -16.54
C LYS A 91 0.04 -10.92 -17.96
N GLY A 92 0.96 -10.84 -18.93
CA GLY A 92 0.62 -10.81 -20.35
C GLY A 92 0.19 -9.43 -20.87
N GLN A 93 0.34 -8.36 -20.10
CA GLN A 93 0.10 -6.99 -20.56
C GLN A 93 1.40 -6.36 -21.06
N LYS A 94 1.32 -5.61 -22.16
CA LYS A 94 2.47 -4.98 -22.81
C LYS A 94 2.80 -3.62 -22.21
N TYR A 95 1.78 -2.80 -21.99
CA TYR A 95 1.91 -1.45 -21.44
C TYR A 95 1.50 -1.42 -20.00
N VAL A 96 2.31 -0.76 -19.15
CA VAL A 96 2.08 -0.69 -17.70
C VAL A 96 2.32 0.73 -17.21
N PHE A 97 1.30 1.31 -16.62
CA PHE A 97 1.37 2.54 -15.83
C PHE A 97 1.47 2.17 -14.35
N GLN A 98 2.40 2.80 -13.64
CA GLN A 98 2.55 2.66 -12.19
C GLN A 98 2.77 4.01 -11.55
N THR A 99 2.14 4.23 -10.42
CA THR A 99 2.39 5.39 -9.56
C THR A 99 2.26 5.01 -8.10
N ASP A 100 2.90 5.78 -7.22
CA ASP A 100 2.90 5.61 -5.76
C ASP A 100 2.24 6.85 -5.14
N LEU A 101 1.33 6.65 -4.22
CA LEU A 101 0.70 7.73 -3.47
C LEU A 101 1.69 8.29 -2.43
N LYS A 102 2.09 9.54 -2.64
CA LYS A 102 3.04 10.21 -1.73
C LYS A 102 2.41 10.40 -0.36
N ASP A 103 3.13 10.00 0.69
CA ASP A 103 2.71 10.15 2.08
C ASP A 103 1.27 9.67 2.33
N PHE A 104 0.91 8.48 1.76
CA PHE A 104 -0.45 7.97 1.70
C PHE A 104 -1.15 7.99 3.06
N PHE A 105 -0.59 7.34 4.09
CA PHE A 105 -1.19 7.30 5.42
C PHE A 105 -1.31 8.70 6.07
N PRO A 106 -0.28 9.55 6.08
CA PRO A 106 -0.39 10.92 6.57
C PRO A 106 -1.42 11.79 5.83
N ASN A 107 -1.66 11.53 4.53
CA ASN A 107 -2.66 12.26 3.75
C ASN A 107 -4.11 11.80 4.00
N ILE A 108 -4.29 10.67 4.70
CA ILE A 108 -5.60 10.24 5.17
C ILE A 108 -5.88 10.94 6.50
N THR A 109 -6.62 12.05 6.43
CA THR A 109 -6.95 12.89 7.58
C THR A 109 -8.01 12.23 8.48
N HIS A 110 -8.11 12.71 9.71
CA HIS A 110 -9.17 12.35 10.67
C HIS A 110 -10.56 12.48 10.04
N LYS A 111 -10.80 13.55 9.27
CA LYS A 111 -12.06 13.77 8.56
C LYS A 111 -12.33 12.67 7.53
N LYS A 112 -11.35 12.32 6.68
CA LYS A 112 -11.51 11.24 5.69
C LYS A 112 -11.84 9.90 6.35
N VAL A 113 -11.22 9.60 7.52
CA VAL A 113 -11.52 8.38 8.28
C VAL A 113 -12.94 8.41 8.86
N TYR A 114 -13.36 9.55 9.39
CA TYR A 114 -14.71 9.73 9.90
C TYR A 114 -15.76 9.57 8.78
N ASP A 115 -15.57 10.28 7.66
CA ASP A 115 -16.46 10.20 6.50
C ASP A 115 -16.54 8.75 5.96
N MET A 116 -15.46 8.02 5.95
CA MET A 116 -15.41 6.61 5.58
C MET A 116 -16.27 5.76 6.51
N TYR A 117 -16.16 5.92 7.85
CA TYR A 117 -16.99 5.17 8.79
C TYR A 117 -18.48 5.46 8.63
N VAL A 118 -18.85 6.74 8.45
CA VAL A 118 -20.26 7.11 8.14
C VAL A 118 -20.70 6.50 6.81
N GLY A 119 -19.85 6.58 5.79
CA GLY A 119 -20.15 6.05 4.44
C GLY A 119 -20.33 4.52 4.38
N VAL A 120 -19.73 3.78 5.29
CA VAL A 120 -19.93 2.32 5.42
C VAL A 120 -21.07 1.94 6.36
N GLY A 121 -21.82 2.93 6.90
CA GLY A 121 -23.08 2.70 7.60
C GLY A 121 -23.03 2.79 9.13
N PHE A 122 -21.91 3.24 9.73
CA PHE A 122 -21.89 3.51 11.18
C PHE A 122 -22.61 4.83 11.50
N SER A 123 -23.27 4.88 12.68
CA SER A 123 -23.83 6.14 13.18
C SER A 123 -22.73 7.18 13.44
N HIS A 124 -23.11 8.46 13.47
CA HIS A 124 -22.17 9.56 13.70
C HIS A 124 -21.38 9.42 15.00
N ASP A 125 -22.03 9.00 16.10
CA ASP A 125 -21.38 8.80 17.40
C ASP A 125 -20.35 7.67 17.36
N VAL A 126 -20.73 6.52 16.78
CA VAL A 126 -19.83 5.37 16.61
C VAL A 126 -18.67 5.73 15.67
N SER A 127 -18.96 6.43 14.56
CA SER A 127 -17.93 6.88 13.61
C SER A 127 -16.92 7.83 14.29
N SER A 128 -17.41 8.76 15.12
CA SER A 128 -16.54 9.66 15.90
C SER A 128 -15.64 8.88 16.85
N MET A 129 -16.20 7.91 17.60
CA MET A 129 -15.44 7.07 18.52
C MET A 129 -14.39 6.21 17.78
N LEU A 130 -14.79 5.51 16.72
CA LEU A 130 -13.90 4.66 15.92
C LEU A 130 -12.77 5.50 15.29
N THR A 131 -13.08 6.69 14.79
CA THR A 131 -12.09 7.61 14.21
C THR A 131 -11.05 8.01 15.26
N LYS A 132 -11.47 8.37 16.49
CA LYS A 132 -10.54 8.67 17.59
C LYS A 132 -9.65 7.48 17.92
N LEU A 133 -10.16 6.25 17.91
CA LEU A 133 -9.42 5.03 18.21
C LEU A 133 -8.45 4.61 17.11
N THR A 134 -8.63 5.07 15.87
CA THR A 134 -7.88 4.60 14.70
C THR A 134 -7.01 5.66 14.03
N THR A 135 -7.12 6.94 14.44
CA THR A 135 -6.26 8.04 13.98
C THR A 135 -5.32 8.54 15.07
N TYR A 136 -4.25 9.22 14.69
CA TYR A 136 -3.30 9.82 15.63
C TYR A 136 -2.80 11.14 15.06
N LYS A 137 -2.79 12.20 15.91
CA LYS A 137 -2.37 13.57 15.50
C LYS A 137 -3.07 14.05 14.23
N GLY A 138 -4.38 13.76 14.08
CA GLY A 138 -5.19 14.24 12.99
C GLY A 138 -5.11 13.44 11.68
N HIS A 139 -4.39 12.31 11.64
CA HIS A 139 -4.24 11.47 10.45
C HIS A 139 -4.13 9.98 10.79
N LEU A 140 -4.17 9.14 9.74
CA LEU A 140 -4.04 7.69 9.88
C LEU A 140 -2.58 7.32 10.19
N PRO A 141 -2.29 6.64 11.33
CA PRO A 141 -0.93 6.33 11.74
C PRO A 141 -0.33 5.18 10.90
N GLN A 142 0.98 5.21 10.65
CA GLN A 142 1.69 4.05 10.13
C GLN A 142 2.05 3.09 11.27
N GLY A 143 1.72 1.80 11.12
CA GLY A 143 2.04 0.76 12.08
C GLY A 143 0.89 0.34 13.01
N ALA A 144 -0.30 0.91 12.85
CA ALA A 144 -1.49 0.46 13.57
C ALA A 144 -2.17 -0.71 12.83
N PRO A 145 -2.78 -1.67 13.56
CA PRO A 145 -3.44 -2.84 12.98
C PRO A 145 -4.57 -2.52 11.99
N THR A 146 -5.27 -1.40 12.19
CA THR A 146 -6.40 -0.96 11.38
C THR A 146 -6.00 -0.17 10.12
N SER A 147 -4.77 0.37 10.10
CA SER A 147 -4.41 1.42 9.14
C SER A 147 -4.51 0.99 7.69
N THR A 148 -4.07 -0.20 7.34
CA THR A 148 -4.12 -0.66 5.93
C THR A 148 -5.56 -0.89 5.46
N THR A 149 -6.42 -1.49 6.29
CA THR A 149 -7.83 -1.70 5.96
C THR A 149 -8.57 -0.38 5.80
N ILE A 150 -8.37 0.56 6.76
CA ILE A 150 -8.97 1.90 6.69
C ILE A 150 -8.46 2.66 5.46
N ALA A 151 -7.16 2.57 5.14
CA ALA A 151 -6.60 3.22 3.97
C ALA A 151 -7.22 2.73 2.66
N ASN A 152 -7.42 1.41 2.51
CA ASN A 152 -8.12 0.81 1.38
C ASN A 152 -9.59 1.30 1.30
N LEU A 153 -10.29 1.40 2.43
CA LEU A 153 -11.68 1.86 2.48
C LEU A 153 -11.79 3.36 2.16
N VAL A 154 -10.91 4.20 2.70
CA VAL A 154 -10.87 5.64 2.38
C VAL A 154 -10.56 5.86 0.89
N PHE A 155 -9.63 5.07 0.33
CA PHE A 155 -9.29 5.17 -1.09
C PHE A 155 -10.37 4.60 -2.01
N SER A 156 -11.38 3.90 -1.48
CA SER A 156 -12.37 3.16 -2.30
C SER A 156 -13.16 4.06 -3.24
N GLN A 157 -13.44 5.32 -2.88
CA GLN A 157 -14.13 6.26 -3.75
C GLN A 157 -13.29 6.61 -4.98
N THR A 158 -12.04 7.06 -4.77
CA THR A 158 -11.06 7.31 -5.85
C THR A 158 -10.81 6.04 -6.67
N GLY A 159 -10.63 4.91 -5.98
CA GLY A 159 -10.40 3.62 -6.63
C GLY A 159 -11.58 3.15 -7.48
N LYS A 160 -12.83 3.45 -7.09
CA LYS A 160 -14.02 3.18 -7.91
C LYS A 160 -14.03 4.01 -9.19
N ALA A 161 -13.68 5.30 -9.11
CA ALA A 161 -13.54 6.16 -10.28
C ALA A 161 -12.46 5.65 -11.23
N LEU A 162 -11.29 5.25 -10.69
CA LEU A 162 -10.21 4.64 -11.47
C LEU A 162 -10.62 3.29 -12.09
N GLN A 163 -11.43 2.49 -11.39
CA GLN A 163 -11.97 1.24 -11.93
C GLN A 163 -12.90 1.52 -13.11
N THR A 164 -13.76 2.55 -13.02
CA THR A 164 -14.63 2.96 -14.14
C THR A 164 -13.82 3.37 -15.38
N ILE A 165 -12.73 4.13 -15.19
CA ILE A 165 -11.80 4.47 -16.29
C ILE A 165 -11.17 3.18 -16.86
N ALA A 166 -10.71 2.28 -15.99
CA ALA A 166 -10.09 1.03 -16.41
C ALA A 166 -11.07 0.15 -17.21
N GLU A 167 -12.31 0.05 -16.81
CA GLU A 167 -13.36 -0.69 -17.52
C GLU A 167 -13.68 -0.08 -18.88
N ARG A 168 -13.84 1.24 -18.95
CA ARG A 168 -14.08 1.98 -20.19
C ARG A 168 -12.96 1.75 -21.21
N GLU A 169 -11.72 1.74 -20.76
CA GLU A 169 -10.54 1.64 -21.62
C GLU A 169 -10.01 0.19 -21.78
N GLY A 170 -10.68 -0.79 -21.19
CA GLY A 170 -10.25 -2.19 -21.22
C GLY A 170 -8.91 -2.44 -20.53
N LEU A 171 -8.62 -1.70 -19.45
CA LEU A 171 -7.39 -1.83 -18.68
C LEU A 171 -7.58 -2.81 -17.52
N ARG A 172 -6.48 -3.41 -17.06
CA ARG A 172 -6.40 -4.04 -15.74
C ARG A 172 -5.96 -3.01 -14.73
N PHE A 173 -6.66 -2.94 -13.62
CA PHE A 173 -6.39 -2.01 -12.53
C PHE A 173 -6.23 -2.74 -11.21
N THR A 174 -5.20 -2.40 -10.44
CA THR A 174 -5.02 -2.87 -9.07
C THR A 174 -4.38 -1.80 -8.20
N THR A 175 -4.62 -1.93 -6.87
CA THR A 175 -3.88 -1.19 -5.85
C THR A 175 -3.18 -2.16 -4.90
N PHE A 176 -1.97 -1.80 -4.48
CA PHE A 176 -1.24 -2.51 -3.44
C PHE A 176 -0.82 -1.51 -2.36
N VAL A 177 -1.74 -1.21 -1.45
CA VAL A 177 -1.68 -0.13 -0.47
C VAL A 177 -1.57 1.23 -1.19
N ASP A 178 -0.38 1.81 -1.26
CA ASP A 178 -0.04 3.08 -1.89
C ASP A 178 0.42 2.96 -3.36
N ASP A 179 0.70 1.75 -3.82
CA ASP A 179 1.06 1.50 -5.21
C ASP A 179 -0.19 1.28 -6.09
N ILE A 180 -0.32 2.05 -7.16
CA ILE A 180 -1.37 1.94 -8.19
C ILE A 180 -0.73 1.37 -9.45
N THR A 181 -1.36 0.35 -10.03
CA THR A 181 -0.91 -0.25 -11.31
C THR A 181 -2.09 -0.37 -12.27
N MET A 182 -1.91 0.15 -13.48
CA MET A 182 -2.81 -0.09 -14.62
C MET A 182 -2.03 -0.70 -15.78
N SER A 183 -2.65 -1.60 -16.53
CA SER A 183 -1.96 -2.25 -17.65
C SER A 183 -2.90 -2.69 -18.76
N SER A 184 -2.38 -2.74 -20.01
CA SER A 184 -3.11 -3.17 -21.20
C SER A 184 -2.19 -3.76 -22.26
N GLN A 185 -2.75 -4.50 -23.21
CA GLN A 185 -2.08 -4.90 -24.45
C GLN A 185 -1.94 -3.74 -25.43
N LYS A 186 -2.87 -2.77 -25.39
CA LYS A 186 -2.88 -1.58 -26.23
C LYS A 186 -2.24 -0.41 -25.49
N ASP A 187 -1.66 0.52 -26.24
CA ASP A 187 -1.14 1.77 -25.68
C ASP A 187 -2.29 2.63 -25.16
N PHE A 188 -2.16 3.06 -23.91
CA PHE A 188 -3.14 3.92 -23.22
C PHE A 188 -2.50 5.17 -22.59
N LYS A 189 -1.33 5.58 -23.13
CA LYS A 189 -0.60 6.74 -22.60
C LYS A 189 -1.44 8.02 -22.61
N HIS A 190 -2.34 8.15 -23.57
CA HIS A 190 -3.20 9.33 -23.76
C HIS A 190 -4.17 9.55 -22.58
N ILE A 191 -4.56 8.53 -21.83
CA ILE A 191 -5.44 8.67 -20.67
C ILE A 191 -4.70 8.78 -19.33
N VAL A 192 -3.37 8.70 -19.30
CA VAL A 192 -2.58 8.85 -18.07
C VAL A 192 -2.85 10.19 -17.37
N PRO A 193 -3.00 11.33 -18.07
CA PRO A 193 -3.40 12.59 -17.41
C PRO A 193 -4.74 12.48 -16.66
N GLU A 194 -5.77 11.87 -17.23
CA GLU A 194 -7.07 11.64 -16.59
C GLU A 194 -6.95 10.77 -15.33
N ILE A 195 -6.13 9.71 -15.39
CA ILE A 195 -5.85 8.85 -14.23
C ILE A 195 -5.21 9.67 -13.09
N ILE A 196 -4.23 10.51 -13.42
CA ILE A 196 -3.54 11.36 -12.45
C ILE A 196 -4.49 12.39 -11.85
N GLU A 197 -5.30 13.05 -12.67
CA GLU A 197 -6.30 14.03 -12.26
C GLU A 197 -7.33 13.41 -11.32
N THR A 198 -7.85 12.22 -11.63
CA THR A 198 -8.78 11.48 -10.75
C THR A 198 -8.19 11.21 -9.37
N ILE A 199 -6.89 10.89 -9.29
CA ILE A 199 -6.21 10.68 -8.01
C ILE A 199 -6.05 11.99 -7.24
N THR A 200 -5.67 13.07 -7.94
CA THR A 200 -5.30 14.34 -7.31
C THR A 200 -6.51 15.18 -6.93
N SER A 201 -7.62 15.10 -7.65
CA SER A 201 -8.88 15.79 -7.33
C SER A 201 -9.47 15.35 -5.98
N ASP A 202 -9.26 14.09 -5.57
CA ASP A 202 -9.65 13.61 -4.23
C ASP A 202 -8.62 13.97 -3.13
N GLY A 203 -7.64 14.83 -3.46
CA GLY A 203 -6.63 15.33 -2.53
C GLY A 203 -5.52 14.32 -2.18
N PHE A 204 -5.38 13.23 -2.95
CA PHE A 204 -4.19 12.38 -2.87
C PHE A 204 -3.06 12.99 -3.70
N LYS A 205 -1.82 12.74 -3.27
CA LYS A 205 -0.62 13.21 -3.96
C LYS A 205 0.12 12.04 -4.58
N ILE A 206 0.60 12.19 -5.80
CA ILE A 206 1.43 11.18 -6.46
C ILE A 206 2.93 11.45 -6.25
N SER A 207 3.71 10.39 -6.27
CA SER A 207 5.17 10.44 -6.25
C SER A 207 5.69 10.53 -7.69
N HIS A 208 5.87 11.75 -8.24
CA HIS A 208 6.35 11.93 -9.63
C HIS A 208 7.60 11.11 -9.95
N GLY A 209 8.56 11.02 -9.02
CA GLY A 209 9.79 10.23 -9.22
C GLY A 209 9.58 8.71 -9.22
N LYS A 210 8.39 8.22 -8.89
CA LYS A 210 7.99 6.81 -8.97
C LYS A 210 6.90 6.56 -9.99
N THR A 211 6.36 7.61 -10.61
CA THR A 211 5.36 7.48 -11.68
C THR A 211 6.06 7.08 -12.95
N THR A 212 5.64 5.98 -13.54
CA THR A 212 6.24 5.41 -14.76
C THR A 212 5.18 4.89 -15.71
N TYR A 213 5.45 5.06 -17.01
CA TYR A 213 4.73 4.38 -18.09
C TYR A 213 5.75 3.60 -18.92
N LYS A 214 5.60 2.28 -19.00
CA LYS A 214 6.57 1.40 -19.64
C LYS A 214 5.89 0.42 -20.58
N SER A 215 6.62 0.01 -21.60
CA SER A 215 6.25 -1.14 -22.45
C SER A 215 7.25 -2.27 -22.25
N GLY A 216 6.76 -3.52 -22.25
CA GLY A 216 7.59 -4.72 -22.15
C GLY A 216 7.92 -5.07 -20.68
N ILE A 217 9.18 -5.41 -20.43
CA ILE A 217 9.63 -5.92 -19.11
C ILE A 217 9.51 -4.83 -18.03
N THR A 218 8.80 -5.13 -16.95
CA THR A 218 8.65 -4.22 -15.80
C THR A 218 8.55 -5.00 -14.49
N ASP A 219 8.82 -4.34 -13.38
CA ASP A 219 8.66 -4.92 -12.04
C ASP A 219 7.35 -4.38 -11.42
N ILE A 220 6.44 -5.27 -11.01
CA ILE A 220 5.19 -4.93 -10.32
C ILE A 220 5.25 -5.50 -8.91
N THR A 221 5.15 -4.65 -7.89
CA THR A 221 5.18 -5.03 -6.46
C THR A 221 6.28 -6.05 -6.09
N GLY A 222 7.49 -5.88 -6.69
CA GLY A 222 8.65 -6.73 -6.41
C GLY A 222 8.70 -8.05 -7.19
N VAL A 223 7.84 -8.23 -8.19
CA VAL A 223 7.85 -9.36 -9.13
C VAL A 223 8.15 -8.83 -10.53
N ARG A 224 9.12 -9.44 -11.23
CA ARG A 224 9.44 -9.09 -12.62
C ARG A 224 8.46 -9.73 -13.58
N MET A 225 7.82 -8.89 -14.36
CA MET A 225 6.93 -9.26 -15.45
C MET A 225 7.74 -9.40 -16.74
N LEU A 226 7.67 -10.53 -17.37
CA LEU A 226 8.10 -10.81 -18.73
C LEU A 226 6.84 -10.90 -19.61
N ASN A 227 6.95 -11.03 -20.92
CA ASN A 227 5.79 -11.00 -21.82
C ASN A 227 4.62 -11.88 -21.31
N ASN A 228 4.83 -13.19 -21.15
CA ASN A 228 3.80 -14.12 -20.65
C ASN A 228 4.22 -14.91 -19.40
N SER A 229 5.25 -14.46 -18.70
CA SER A 229 5.76 -15.14 -17.51
C SER A 229 6.17 -14.15 -16.43
N MET A 230 6.38 -14.66 -15.24
CA MET A 230 6.84 -13.89 -14.08
C MET A 230 8.10 -14.53 -13.51
N THR A 231 9.01 -13.70 -12.99
CA THR A 231 10.21 -14.17 -12.29
C THR A 231 10.56 -13.22 -11.14
N VAL A 232 11.56 -13.59 -10.37
CA VAL A 232 12.11 -12.72 -9.33
C VAL A 232 12.87 -11.55 -9.93
N THR A 233 12.89 -10.40 -9.24
CA THR A 233 13.66 -9.22 -9.63
C THR A 233 15.18 -9.46 -9.43
N ASP A 234 16.03 -8.65 -10.08
CA ASP A 234 17.48 -8.73 -9.88
C ASP A 234 17.88 -8.40 -8.44
N LYS A 235 17.16 -7.46 -7.81
CA LYS A 235 17.33 -7.16 -6.38
C LYS A 235 17.09 -8.41 -5.51
N PHE A 236 16.07 -9.19 -5.83
CA PHE A 236 15.80 -10.44 -5.12
C PHE A 236 16.93 -11.46 -5.36
N ARG A 237 17.41 -11.62 -6.61
CA ARG A 237 18.50 -12.53 -6.96
C ARG A 237 19.76 -12.20 -6.18
N THR A 238 20.14 -10.91 -6.14
CA THR A 238 21.30 -10.43 -5.37
C THR A 238 21.11 -10.70 -3.87
N THR A 239 19.91 -10.46 -3.32
CA THR A 239 19.64 -10.73 -1.91
C THR A 239 19.75 -12.22 -1.58
N PHE A 240 19.20 -13.08 -2.45
CA PHE A 240 19.25 -14.53 -2.28
C PHE A 240 20.67 -15.09 -2.44
N ALA A 241 21.46 -14.53 -3.36
CA ALA A 241 22.87 -14.93 -3.54
C ALA A 241 23.75 -14.58 -2.34
N LYS A 242 23.48 -13.44 -1.67
CA LYS A 242 24.21 -13.00 -0.46
C LYS A 242 23.83 -13.77 0.81
N GLU A 243 22.82 -14.62 0.77
CA GLU A 243 22.45 -15.46 1.91
C GLU A 243 23.41 -16.63 2.01
N GLU A 244 24.33 -16.59 2.96
CA GLU A 244 25.40 -17.59 3.14
C GLU A 244 24.83 -18.91 3.68
N ASP A 245 24.01 -18.84 4.72
CA ASP A 245 23.36 -20.02 5.28
C ASP A 245 22.07 -20.38 4.52
N LYS A 246 22.18 -21.36 3.61
CA LYS A 246 21.05 -21.88 2.82
C LYS A 246 20.04 -22.66 3.66
N SER A 247 20.39 -23.07 4.88
CA SER A 247 19.51 -23.79 5.82
C SER A 247 18.67 -22.84 6.68
N SER A 248 19.02 -21.57 6.73
CA SER A 248 18.37 -20.54 7.55
C SER A 248 16.85 -20.42 7.24
N PRO A 249 16.01 -20.06 8.21
CA PRO A 249 14.60 -19.78 7.96
C PRO A 249 14.41 -18.71 6.88
N ARG A 250 15.32 -17.74 6.81
CA ARG A 250 15.31 -16.69 5.79
C ARG A 250 15.58 -17.24 4.39
N ALA A 251 16.62 -18.08 4.22
CA ALA A 251 16.93 -18.72 2.94
C ALA A 251 15.76 -19.60 2.46
N LYS A 252 15.16 -20.40 3.35
CA LYS A 252 13.95 -21.20 3.07
C LYS A 252 12.79 -20.32 2.62
N GLY A 253 12.55 -19.19 3.29
CA GLY A 253 11.51 -18.24 2.91
C GLY A 253 11.74 -17.64 1.52
N LEU A 254 12.96 -17.25 1.20
CA LEU A 254 13.34 -16.73 -0.12
C LEU A 254 13.18 -17.80 -1.21
N LYS A 255 13.59 -19.05 -0.94
CA LYS A 255 13.41 -20.18 -1.86
C LYS A 255 11.92 -20.43 -2.15
N ASN A 256 11.10 -20.53 -1.11
CA ASN A 256 9.65 -20.73 -1.24
C ASN A 256 8.99 -19.60 -2.03
N TYR A 257 9.39 -18.36 -1.80
CA TYR A 257 8.89 -17.21 -2.56
C TYR A 257 9.21 -17.33 -4.06
N LYS A 258 10.45 -17.70 -4.41
CA LYS A 258 10.88 -17.92 -5.80
C LYS A 258 10.09 -19.05 -6.45
N GLU A 259 9.94 -20.18 -5.76
CA GLU A 259 9.18 -21.35 -6.25
C GLU A 259 7.70 -21.01 -6.47
N ARG A 260 7.11 -20.24 -5.56
CA ARG A 260 5.73 -19.78 -5.68
C ARG A 260 5.52 -18.86 -6.88
N ILE A 261 6.44 -17.93 -7.16
CA ILE A 261 6.40 -17.11 -8.39
C ILE A 261 6.42 -18.02 -9.62
N LYS A 262 7.33 -18.99 -9.67
CA LYS A 262 7.45 -19.94 -10.78
C LYS A 262 6.15 -20.74 -10.98
N PHE A 263 5.60 -21.26 -9.89
CA PHE A 263 4.35 -22.01 -9.92
C PHE A 263 3.18 -21.18 -10.46
N LEU A 264 2.97 -19.97 -9.91
CA LEU A 264 1.90 -19.08 -10.32
C LEU A 264 2.12 -18.48 -11.72
N SER A 265 3.39 -18.39 -12.16
CA SER A 265 3.72 -17.99 -13.53
C SER A 265 3.23 -19.03 -14.57
N ASN A 266 3.36 -20.31 -14.26
CA ASN A 266 3.00 -21.41 -15.16
C ASN A 266 1.51 -21.77 -15.12
N LYS A 267 0.82 -21.43 -14.04
CA LYS A 267 -0.62 -21.70 -13.90
C LYS A 267 -1.40 -20.86 -14.91
N LYS A 268 -2.12 -21.52 -15.83
CA LYS A 268 -3.08 -20.84 -16.74
C LYS A 268 -4.11 -20.07 -15.90
N LYS A 269 -4.62 -18.98 -16.45
CA LYS A 269 -5.70 -18.18 -15.82
C LYS A 269 -6.97 -18.99 -15.78
#